data_3bdae3d5e498dcb3d4a7da3b8c8de75b
#
_entry.id   3bdae3d5e498dcb3d4a7da3b8c8de75b
#
_cell.length_a   1.000
_cell.length_b   1.000
_cell.length_c   1.000
_cell.angle_alpha   90.00
_cell.angle_beta   90.00
_cell.angle_gamma   90.00
#
_symmetry.space_group_name_H-M   'P 1'
#
loop_
_entity.id
_entity.type
_entity.pdbx_description
1 polymer ?
#
loop_
_entity_poly.entity_id
_entity_poly.type
_entity_poly.pdbx_seq_one_letter_code
_entity_poly.pdbx_strand_id
1 'polypeptide(L)'
;MSFKINQEIACCGGKLLKLSHVSVETKTSMDVNVYLPKQYYQGSPRALPVIYYLSGLTCTPQNASEKAFWQIQADKYGFAMVFPDTSPRGDDVPDDSNKDWDFGLGAGFYVNATEEPFKKHYRMFDYIHKELPQELNSFFNKDGDKLDFLDNIAITGHSMGGYGALFGFLKHYGENRYKSCSAFAPIVNPINVPWGQKAFAGYLGADKSVWKKHDPCELLRDVENERNSKILIHVGSSDPFLEKQLKPELLLQAVKGTSWENNVSVKVVDGFDHSYYFV
;
A
#
# COMPACT_ATOMS: atom_id res chain seq x y z
N MET A 1 5.38 -19.35 -9.17
CA MET A 1 6.74 -19.53 -8.63
C MET A 1 6.66 -19.55 -7.12
N SER A 2 7.55 -20.22 -6.39
CA SER A 2 7.41 -20.35 -4.92
C SER A 2 8.22 -19.29 -4.21
N PHE A 3 7.67 -18.73 -3.12
CA PHE A 3 8.44 -17.89 -2.19
C PHE A 3 9.58 -18.70 -1.54
N LYS A 4 10.68 -18.01 -1.32
CA LYS A 4 11.80 -18.46 -0.48
C LYS A 4 11.70 -17.75 0.88
N ILE A 5 11.76 -18.51 1.97
CA ILE A 5 11.91 -17.94 3.31
C ILE A 5 13.39 -17.63 3.52
N ASN A 6 13.73 -16.34 3.57
CA ASN A 6 15.10 -15.89 3.82
C ASN A 6 15.38 -15.83 5.32
N GLN A 7 14.38 -15.46 6.13
CA GLN A 7 14.49 -15.38 7.58
C GLN A 7 13.14 -15.60 8.26
N GLU A 8 13.14 -16.23 9.41
CA GLU A 8 12.00 -16.39 10.32
C GLU A 8 12.40 -15.86 11.70
N ILE A 9 11.64 -14.91 12.21
CA ILE A 9 11.93 -14.20 13.46
C ILE A 9 10.73 -14.34 14.39
N ALA A 10 10.95 -14.93 15.57
CA ALA A 10 9.95 -14.92 16.64
C ALA A 10 9.73 -13.47 17.09
N CYS A 11 8.50 -13.01 17.04
CA CYS A 11 8.14 -11.64 17.34
C CYS A 11 6.74 -11.58 17.95
N CYS A 12 6.60 -10.91 19.11
CA CYS A 12 5.37 -10.93 19.89
C CYS A 12 4.92 -12.36 20.18
N GLY A 13 3.69 -12.74 19.88
CA GLY A 13 3.21 -14.14 20.03
C GLY A 13 3.30 -14.97 18.75
N GLY A 14 3.69 -14.36 17.64
CA GLY A 14 3.76 -14.95 16.31
C GLY A 14 5.16 -14.93 15.70
N LYS A 15 5.25 -14.81 14.38
CA LYS A 15 6.52 -14.77 13.66
C LYS A 15 6.47 -13.79 12.50
N LEU A 16 7.56 -13.06 12.31
CA LEU A 16 7.83 -12.27 11.10
C LEU A 16 8.67 -13.10 10.14
N LEU A 17 8.15 -13.34 8.95
CA LEU A 17 8.83 -14.01 7.86
C LEU A 17 9.36 -12.97 6.87
N LYS A 18 10.65 -13.04 6.51
CA LYS A 18 11.23 -12.29 5.40
C LYS A 18 11.30 -13.22 4.19
N LEU A 19 10.54 -12.88 3.17
CA LEU A 19 10.35 -13.68 1.97
C LEU A 19 10.92 -12.98 0.76
N SER A 20 11.29 -13.76 -0.26
CA SER A 20 11.56 -13.25 -1.61
C SER A 20 10.98 -14.20 -2.65
N HIS A 21 10.61 -13.66 -3.81
CA HIS A 21 10.21 -14.43 -4.98
C HIS A 21 10.54 -13.68 -6.28
N VAL A 22 10.61 -14.41 -7.38
CA VAL A 22 10.74 -13.78 -8.70
C VAL A 22 9.34 -13.41 -9.18
N SER A 23 9.09 -12.10 -9.33
CA SER A 23 7.82 -11.59 -9.82
C SER A 23 7.71 -11.68 -11.35
N VAL A 24 6.56 -12.09 -11.82
CA VAL A 24 6.22 -12.10 -13.26
C VAL A 24 5.89 -10.68 -13.74
N GLU A 25 5.23 -9.88 -12.91
CA GLU A 25 4.84 -8.52 -13.22
C GLU A 25 6.05 -7.58 -13.26
N THR A 26 6.85 -7.56 -12.21
CA THR A 26 8.02 -6.66 -12.15
C THR A 26 9.25 -7.22 -12.88
N LYS A 27 9.27 -8.54 -13.16
CA LYS A 27 10.41 -9.26 -13.79
C LYS A 27 11.71 -9.12 -12.99
N THR A 28 11.57 -9.02 -11.68
CA THR A 28 12.68 -8.89 -10.73
C THR A 28 12.45 -9.79 -9.53
N SER A 29 13.46 -9.98 -8.69
CA SER A 29 13.27 -10.51 -7.35
C SER A 29 12.60 -9.44 -6.48
N MET A 30 11.47 -9.80 -5.86
CA MET A 30 10.74 -8.92 -4.95
C MET A 30 10.82 -9.45 -3.53
N ASP A 31 11.08 -8.56 -2.59
CA ASP A 31 11.06 -8.86 -1.17
C ASP A 31 9.69 -8.55 -0.57
N VAL A 32 9.26 -9.39 0.34
CA VAL A 32 7.99 -9.24 1.07
C VAL A 32 8.17 -9.74 2.50
N ASN A 33 7.77 -8.95 3.48
CA ASN A 33 7.68 -9.44 4.85
C ASN A 33 6.24 -9.80 5.19
N VAL A 34 6.05 -10.92 5.90
CA VAL A 34 4.72 -11.37 6.34
C VAL A 34 4.77 -11.65 7.84
N TYR A 35 3.90 -10.99 8.59
CA TYR A 35 3.69 -11.33 9.99
C TYR A 35 2.54 -12.31 10.13
N LEU A 36 2.82 -13.45 10.73
CA LEU A 36 1.86 -14.49 11.07
C LEU A 36 1.55 -14.40 12.58
N PRO A 37 0.31 -14.08 12.98
CA PRO A 37 -0.05 -13.92 14.38
C PRO A 37 -0.06 -15.28 15.09
N LYS A 38 -0.06 -15.26 16.43
CA LYS A 38 -0.10 -16.49 17.25
C LYS A 38 -1.25 -17.44 16.87
N GLN A 39 -2.40 -16.91 16.46
CA GLN A 39 -3.56 -17.71 16.07
C GLN A 39 -3.30 -18.59 14.84
N TYR A 40 -2.39 -18.19 13.96
CA TYR A 40 -1.97 -19.01 12.81
C TYR A 40 -1.38 -20.36 13.26
N TYR A 41 -0.62 -20.35 14.37
CA TYR A 41 0.04 -21.54 14.93
C TYR A 41 -0.85 -22.33 15.89
N GLN A 42 -1.77 -21.65 16.57
CA GLN A 42 -2.68 -22.28 17.53
C GLN A 42 -3.88 -22.98 16.87
N GLY A 43 -4.08 -22.73 15.59
CA GLY A 43 -5.25 -23.14 14.83
C GLY A 43 -6.43 -22.18 15.02
N SER A 44 -7.03 -21.80 13.92
CA SER A 44 -8.25 -20.97 13.89
C SER A 44 -9.36 -21.74 13.20
N PRO A 45 -10.62 -21.64 13.65
CA PRO A 45 -11.75 -22.29 12.98
C PRO A 45 -12.09 -21.68 11.60
N ARG A 46 -11.49 -20.55 11.28
CA ARG A 46 -11.65 -19.83 10.00
C ARG A 46 -10.30 -19.31 9.54
N ALA A 47 -10.14 -19.14 8.24
CA ALA A 47 -9.00 -18.40 7.69
C ALA A 47 -8.91 -17.00 8.32
N LEU A 48 -7.71 -16.62 8.73
CA LEU A 48 -7.47 -15.32 9.35
C LEU A 48 -7.47 -14.23 8.26
N PRO A 49 -8.04 -13.06 8.53
CA PRO A 49 -7.99 -11.92 7.62
C PRO A 49 -6.55 -11.41 7.44
N VAL A 50 -6.31 -10.75 6.32
CA VAL A 50 -4.99 -10.22 5.97
C VAL A 50 -5.07 -8.72 5.72
N ILE A 51 -4.11 -7.97 6.25
CA ILE A 51 -3.95 -6.54 5.98
C ILE A 51 -2.69 -6.33 5.16
N TYR A 52 -2.84 -5.69 4.00
CA TYR A 52 -1.73 -5.23 3.18
C TYR A 52 -1.32 -3.84 3.63
N TYR A 53 -0.06 -3.69 4.03
CA TYR A 53 0.52 -2.41 4.44
C TYR A 53 1.48 -1.91 3.38
N LEU A 54 1.17 -0.81 2.75
CA LEU A 54 1.99 -0.17 1.73
C LEU A 54 2.87 0.91 2.35
N SER A 55 4.18 0.80 2.14
CA SER A 55 5.17 1.73 2.70
C SER A 55 5.36 2.98 1.83
N GLY A 56 5.95 4.02 2.42
CA GLY A 56 6.26 5.30 1.77
C GLY A 56 7.50 5.28 0.89
N LEU A 57 7.86 6.44 0.36
CA LEU A 57 9.06 6.66 -0.46
C LEU A 57 10.31 6.12 0.25
N THR A 58 11.23 5.55 -0.53
CA THR A 58 12.52 4.98 -0.11
C THR A 58 12.46 3.73 0.77
N CYS A 59 11.27 3.38 1.25
CA CYS A 59 11.11 2.24 2.14
C CYS A 59 11.30 0.90 1.44
N THR A 60 11.64 -0.09 2.25
CA THR A 60 11.64 -1.51 1.96
C THR A 60 10.62 -2.21 2.85
N PRO A 61 10.34 -3.51 2.69
CA PRO A 61 9.46 -4.25 3.59
C PRO A 61 9.81 -4.12 5.08
N GLN A 62 11.11 -3.92 5.39
CA GLN A 62 11.62 -3.81 6.76
C GLN A 62 11.14 -2.55 7.48
N ASN A 63 10.96 -1.44 6.78
CA ASN A 63 10.62 -0.19 7.44
C ASN A 63 9.34 -0.29 8.27
N ALA A 64 8.24 -0.72 7.66
CA ALA A 64 6.98 -0.87 8.37
C ALA A 64 6.97 -2.11 9.29
N SER A 65 7.47 -3.26 8.81
CA SER A 65 7.43 -4.50 9.60
C SER A 65 8.28 -4.45 10.87
N GLU A 66 9.28 -3.55 10.95
CA GLU A 66 10.15 -3.41 12.12
C GLU A 66 9.87 -2.15 12.96
N LYS A 67 9.16 -1.14 12.41
CA LYS A 67 9.00 0.17 13.06
C LYS A 67 7.56 0.59 13.32
N ALA A 68 6.58 0.01 12.64
CA ALA A 68 5.17 0.41 12.79
C ALA A 68 4.40 -0.38 13.86
N PHE A 69 5.01 -1.36 14.52
CA PHE A 69 4.49 -2.12 15.68
C PHE A 69 3.13 -2.80 15.49
N TRP A 70 2.75 -3.12 14.27
CA TRP A 70 1.48 -3.78 13.93
C TRP A 70 1.32 -5.17 14.55
N GLN A 71 2.42 -5.83 14.90
CA GLN A 71 2.44 -7.21 15.37
C GLN A 71 1.62 -7.41 16.66
N ILE A 72 1.65 -6.43 17.57
CA ILE A 72 0.88 -6.46 18.81
C ILE A 72 -0.62 -6.50 18.53
N GLN A 73 -1.06 -5.66 17.59
CA GLN A 73 -2.47 -5.59 17.19
C GLN A 73 -2.88 -6.83 16.38
N ALA A 74 -1.98 -7.31 15.52
CA ALA A 74 -2.19 -8.54 14.77
C ALA A 74 -2.44 -9.74 15.70
N ASP A 75 -1.64 -9.90 16.75
CA ASP A 75 -1.85 -10.94 17.76
C ASP A 75 -3.12 -10.73 18.61
N LYS A 76 -3.46 -9.48 18.89
CA LYS A 76 -4.64 -9.16 19.69
C LYS A 76 -5.93 -9.50 18.95
N TYR A 77 -5.99 -9.17 17.67
CA TYR A 77 -7.21 -9.26 16.87
C TYR A 77 -7.23 -10.45 15.90
N GLY A 78 -6.13 -11.16 15.72
CA GLY A 78 -6.06 -12.35 14.88
C GLY A 78 -6.09 -12.04 13.39
N PHE A 79 -5.15 -11.23 12.89
CA PHE A 79 -4.97 -10.99 11.47
C PHE A 79 -3.49 -11.10 11.07
N ALA A 80 -3.21 -11.46 9.84
CA ALA A 80 -1.86 -11.40 9.28
C ALA A 80 -1.57 -10.06 8.62
N MET A 81 -0.28 -9.69 8.56
CA MET A 81 0.18 -8.49 7.88
C MET A 81 1.11 -8.82 6.74
N VAL A 82 0.93 -8.15 5.61
CA VAL A 82 1.81 -8.24 4.44
C VAL A 82 2.45 -6.88 4.19
N PHE A 83 3.78 -6.85 4.11
CA PHE A 83 4.59 -5.65 3.90
C PHE A 83 5.40 -5.84 2.60
N PRO A 84 4.88 -5.46 1.43
CA PRO A 84 5.62 -5.56 0.17
C PRO A 84 6.67 -4.46 0.02
N ASP A 85 7.60 -4.64 -0.90
CA ASP A 85 8.53 -3.59 -1.32
C ASP A 85 7.79 -2.46 -2.07
N THR A 86 8.41 -1.31 -2.15
CA THR A 86 7.85 -0.07 -2.72
C THR A 86 8.18 0.13 -4.20
N SER A 87 9.10 -0.67 -4.74
CA SER A 87 9.46 -0.68 -6.16
C SER A 87 10.12 -2.00 -6.55
N PRO A 88 10.23 -2.31 -7.84
CA PRO A 88 11.20 -3.31 -8.31
C PRO A 88 12.62 -2.85 -7.94
N ARG A 89 13.54 -3.83 -7.78
CA ARG A 89 14.96 -3.59 -7.50
C ARG A 89 15.82 -4.57 -8.30
N GLY A 90 17.06 -4.16 -8.64
CA GLY A 90 18.02 -4.98 -9.38
C GLY A 90 18.87 -4.14 -10.31
N ASP A 91 19.96 -4.72 -10.79
CA ASP A 91 20.95 -4.00 -11.63
C ASP A 91 20.39 -3.53 -12.98
N ASP A 92 19.41 -4.28 -13.51
CA ASP A 92 18.73 -3.97 -14.78
C ASP A 92 17.48 -3.10 -14.63
N VAL A 93 17.13 -2.69 -13.40
CA VAL A 93 15.95 -1.87 -13.12
C VAL A 93 16.31 -0.40 -13.34
N PRO A 94 15.59 0.33 -14.20
CA PRO A 94 15.86 1.75 -14.40
C PRO A 94 15.59 2.55 -13.14
N ASP A 95 16.41 3.57 -12.92
CA ASP A 95 16.32 4.51 -11.82
C ASP A 95 16.21 5.94 -12.37
N ASP A 96 15.98 6.92 -11.49
CA ASP A 96 16.03 8.32 -11.87
C ASP A 96 17.43 8.69 -12.38
N SER A 97 17.50 9.36 -13.53
CA SER A 97 18.74 9.82 -14.12
C SER A 97 19.53 10.77 -13.21
N ASN A 98 18.83 11.52 -12.35
CA ASN A 98 19.41 12.42 -11.36
C ASN A 98 19.66 11.72 -10.01
N LYS A 99 19.23 10.46 -9.87
CA LYS A 99 19.27 9.70 -8.62
C LYS A 99 18.50 10.39 -7.48
N ASP A 100 17.42 11.06 -7.83
CA ASP A 100 16.52 11.65 -6.84
C ASP A 100 15.77 10.55 -6.08
N TRP A 101 15.67 10.68 -4.78
CA TRP A 101 15.07 9.67 -3.91
C TRP A 101 13.53 9.56 -4.04
N ASP A 102 12.89 10.52 -4.67
CA ASP A 102 11.44 10.60 -4.81
C ASP A 102 10.90 10.05 -6.15
N PHE A 103 11.77 9.40 -6.95
CA PHE A 103 11.42 8.77 -8.22
C PHE A 103 12.35 7.57 -8.49
N GLY A 104 11.88 6.55 -9.21
CA GLY A 104 12.68 5.35 -9.48
C GLY A 104 12.70 4.37 -8.31
N LEU A 105 13.90 3.93 -7.91
CA LEU A 105 14.07 2.93 -6.85
C LEU A 105 13.53 3.41 -5.50
N GLY A 106 12.64 2.58 -4.92
CA GLY A 106 11.95 2.93 -3.67
C GLY A 106 10.79 3.91 -3.85
N ALA A 107 10.41 4.24 -5.09
CA ALA A 107 9.41 5.25 -5.41
C ALA A 107 8.47 4.83 -6.55
N GLY A 108 7.99 3.58 -6.55
CA GLY A 108 7.16 3.00 -7.62
C GLY A 108 5.72 3.51 -7.66
N PHE A 109 5.30 4.33 -6.71
CA PHE A 109 3.97 4.95 -6.63
C PHE A 109 2.79 4.00 -6.84
N TYR A 110 3.00 2.70 -6.69
CA TYR A 110 1.96 1.66 -6.81
C TYR A 110 1.12 1.76 -8.09
N VAL A 111 1.72 2.26 -9.17
CA VAL A 111 1.11 2.32 -10.51
C VAL A 111 1.76 1.32 -11.47
N ASN A 112 1.15 1.12 -12.64
CA ASN A 112 1.79 0.44 -13.76
C ASN A 112 2.33 1.49 -14.71
N ALA A 113 3.63 1.60 -14.84
CA ALA A 113 4.26 2.50 -15.77
C ALA A 113 3.92 2.12 -17.22
N THR A 114 3.68 3.15 -18.04
CA THR A 114 3.45 3.04 -19.49
C THR A 114 4.63 3.56 -20.30
N GLU A 115 5.48 4.38 -19.66
CA GLU A 115 6.58 5.08 -20.31
C GLU A 115 7.91 4.34 -20.20
N GLU A 116 8.71 4.42 -21.27
CA GLU A 116 10.10 3.93 -21.22
C GLU A 116 10.98 4.87 -20.40
N PRO A 117 11.98 4.34 -19.70
CA PRO A 117 12.38 2.92 -19.64
C PRO A 117 11.65 2.12 -18.55
N PHE A 118 10.68 2.70 -17.84
CA PHE A 118 10.09 2.16 -16.61
C PHE A 118 9.03 1.08 -16.86
N LYS A 119 8.33 1.09 -17.99
CA LYS A 119 7.16 0.23 -18.24
C LYS A 119 7.44 -1.28 -18.11
N LYS A 120 8.68 -1.69 -18.28
CA LYS A 120 9.07 -3.11 -18.22
C LYS A 120 9.00 -3.67 -16.80
N HIS A 121 9.41 -2.87 -15.82
CA HIS A 121 9.62 -3.31 -14.43
C HIS A 121 8.70 -2.65 -13.42
N TYR A 122 8.30 -1.39 -13.63
CA TYR A 122 7.46 -0.64 -12.68
C TYR A 122 5.98 -0.95 -12.89
N ARG A 123 5.60 -2.21 -12.58
CA ARG A 123 4.22 -2.69 -12.66
C ARG A 123 3.67 -2.97 -11.27
N MET A 124 3.87 -1.99 -10.37
CA MET A 124 3.58 -2.16 -8.95
C MET A 124 2.08 -2.31 -8.66
N PHE A 125 1.19 -1.74 -9.47
CA PHE A 125 -0.25 -1.92 -9.29
C PHE A 125 -0.65 -3.38 -9.49
N ASP A 126 -0.28 -3.98 -10.63
CA ASP A 126 -0.59 -5.38 -10.91
C ASP A 126 0.13 -6.33 -9.95
N TYR A 127 1.36 -5.99 -9.56
CA TYR A 127 2.08 -6.76 -8.55
C TYR A 127 1.32 -6.83 -7.21
N ILE A 128 0.93 -5.68 -6.64
CA ILE A 128 0.26 -5.60 -5.34
C ILE A 128 -1.15 -6.18 -5.37
N HIS A 129 -1.90 -5.90 -6.45
CA HIS A 129 -3.33 -6.20 -6.47
C HIS A 129 -3.68 -7.52 -7.18
N LYS A 130 -2.76 -8.11 -7.94
CA LYS A 130 -3.02 -9.36 -8.67
C LYS A 130 -2.04 -10.47 -8.30
N GLU A 131 -0.75 -10.29 -8.60
CA GLU A 131 0.26 -11.34 -8.45
C GLU A 131 0.49 -11.71 -6.98
N LEU A 132 0.86 -10.74 -6.16
CA LEU A 132 1.27 -10.97 -4.77
C LEU A 132 0.21 -11.71 -3.93
N PRO A 133 -1.09 -11.35 -3.96
CA PRO A 133 -2.11 -12.09 -3.21
C PRO A 133 -2.25 -13.54 -3.65
N GLN A 134 -2.20 -13.80 -4.94
CA GLN A 134 -2.32 -15.16 -5.50
C GLN A 134 -1.10 -16.03 -5.12
N GLU A 135 0.11 -15.48 -5.22
CA GLU A 135 1.33 -16.18 -4.87
C GLU A 135 1.41 -16.47 -3.37
N LEU A 136 1.02 -15.51 -2.50
CA LEU A 136 0.94 -15.71 -1.06
C LEU A 136 -0.12 -16.76 -0.69
N ASN A 137 -1.29 -16.70 -1.31
CA ASN A 137 -2.35 -17.69 -1.11
C ASN A 137 -1.85 -19.09 -1.47
N SER A 138 -1.22 -19.23 -2.62
CA SER A 138 -0.64 -20.51 -3.08
C SER A 138 0.48 -21.03 -2.18
N PHE A 139 1.24 -20.11 -1.57
CA PHE A 139 2.35 -20.47 -0.70
C PHE A 139 1.92 -20.90 0.70
N PHE A 140 1.02 -20.15 1.34
CA PHE A 140 0.63 -20.37 2.74
C PHE A 140 -0.52 -21.36 2.91
N ASN A 141 -1.38 -21.53 1.92
CA ASN A 141 -2.59 -22.34 2.01
C ASN A 141 -2.47 -23.72 1.34
N LYS A 142 -1.26 -24.23 1.12
CA LYS A 142 -1.02 -25.56 0.52
C LYS A 142 -1.70 -26.71 1.28
N ASP A 143 -1.74 -26.60 2.60
CA ASP A 143 -2.25 -27.64 3.51
C ASP A 143 -3.56 -27.20 4.20
N GLY A 144 -4.33 -26.33 3.55
CA GLY A 144 -5.60 -25.82 4.05
C GLY A 144 -5.61 -24.29 4.21
N ASP A 145 -6.80 -23.71 4.16
CA ASP A 145 -7.02 -22.26 4.17
C ASP A 145 -6.85 -21.68 5.58
N LYS A 146 -5.62 -21.29 5.91
CA LYS A 146 -5.27 -20.67 7.20
C LYS A 146 -5.33 -19.14 7.17
N LEU A 147 -5.10 -18.54 6.00
CA LEU A 147 -5.06 -17.10 5.77
C LEU A 147 -5.92 -16.75 4.56
N ASP A 148 -6.68 -15.69 4.65
CA ASP A 148 -7.49 -15.22 3.52
C ASP A 148 -6.80 -14.04 2.83
N PHE A 149 -6.00 -14.34 1.81
CA PHE A 149 -5.29 -13.35 1.01
C PHE A 149 -6.11 -12.71 -0.09
N LEU A 150 -7.33 -13.19 -0.34
CA LEU A 150 -8.11 -12.83 -1.54
C LEU A 150 -9.42 -12.09 -1.23
N ASP A 151 -10.19 -12.57 -0.26
CA ASP A 151 -11.57 -12.12 -0.05
C ASP A 151 -11.79 -11.34 1.25
N ASN A 152 -11.14 -11.71 2.35
CA ASN A 152 -11.23 -11.02 3.62
C ASN A 152 -9.97 -10.20 3.90
N ILE A 153 -9.71 -9.25 3.05
CA ILE A 153 -8.51 -8.41 3.08
C ILE A 153 -8.83 -6.95 3.33
N ALA A 154 -7.89 -6.26 3.97
CA ALA A 154 -7.89 -4.82 4.13
C ALA A 154 -6.60 -4.23 3.55
N ILE A 155 -6.62 -2.92 3.27
CA ILE A 155 -5.43 -2.21 2.78
C ILE A 155 -5.20 -0.96 3.59
N THR A 156 -3.95 -0.73 3.95
CA THR A 156 -3.49 0.47 4.64
C THR A 156 -2.11 0.88 4.13
N GLY A 157 -1.64 2.05 4.49
CA GLY A 157 -0.31 2.48 4.10
C GLY A 157 0.06 3.85 4.61
N HIS A 158 1.34 4.20 4.45
CA HIS A 158 1.91 5.45 4.90
C HIS A 158 2.47 6.25 3.73
N SER A 159 2.22 7.57 3.69
CA SER A 159 2.81 8.49 2.70
C SER A 159 2.43 8.11 1.25
N MET A 160 3.42 7.83 0.40
CA MET A 160 3.22 7.24 -0.93
C MET A 160 2.40 5.93 -0.85
N GLY A 161 2.64 5.11 0.18
CA GLY A 161 1.85 3.89 0.40
C GLY A 161 0.42 4.17 0.85
N GLY A 162 0.20 5.26 1.58
CA GLY A 162 -1.14 5.75 1.90
C GLY A 162 -1.91 6.16 0.63
N TYR A 163 -1.23 6.81 -0.31
CA TYR A 163 -1.75 7.01 -1.66
C TYR A 163 -2.10 5.68 -2.33
N GLY A 164 -1.16 4.75 -2.35
CA GLY A 164 -1.37 3.42 -2.96
C GLY A 164 -2.55 2.67 -2.36
N ALA A 165 -2.76 2.76 -1.04
CA ALA A 165 -3.89 2.15 -0.36
C ALA A 165 -5.23 2.78 -0.78
N LEU A 166 -5.32 4.11 -0.82
CA LEU A 166 -6.50 4.83 -1.29
C LEU A 166 -6.81 4.52 -2.76
N PHE A 167 -5.79 4.60 -3.62
CA PHE A 167 -5.90 4.32 -5.05
C PHE A 167 -6.37 2.89 -5.30
N GLY A 168 -5.71 1.89 -4.69
CA GLY A 168 -6.06 0.49 -4.86
C GLY A 168 -7.45 0.15 -4.33
N PHE A 169 -7.84 0.69 -3.17
CA PHE A 169 -9.18 0.52 -2.61
C PHE A 169 -10.27 1.04 -3.55
N LEU A 170 -10.11 2.27 -4.06
CA LEU A 170 -11.09 2.90 -4.93
C LEU A 170 -11.17 2.22 -6.31
N LYS A 171 -10.03 1.82 -6.88
CA LYS A 171 -9.99 1.10 -8.17
C LYS A 171 -10.70 -0.25 -8.11
N HIS A 172 -10.63 -0.95 -6.99
CA HIS A 172 -11.25 -2.25 -6.79
C HIS A 172 -12.54 -2.18 -5.96
N TYR A 173 -13.12 -0.96 -5.81
CA TYR A 173 -14.30 -0.78 -4.98
C TYR A 173 -15.50 -1.58 -5.49
N GLY A 174 -15.80 -1.54 -6.78
CA GLY A 174 -16.90 -2.30 -7.39
C GLY A 174 -16.77 -3.82 -7.24
N GLU A 175 -15.53 -4.33 -7.19
CA GLU A 175 -15.23 -5.76 -6.99
C GLU A 175 -15.35 -6.21 -5.52
N ASN A 176 -15.58 -5.29 -4.59
CA ASN A 176 -15.60 -5.55 -3.14
C ASN A 176 -14.32 -6.27 -2.63
N ARG A 177 -13.19 -5.98 -3.26
CA ARG A 177 -11.92 -6.67 -2.97
C ARG A 177 -11.44 -6.38 -1.54
N TYR A 178 -11.38 -5.11 -1.15
CA TYR A 178 -10.94 -4.69 0.17
C TYR A 178 -12.14 -4.38 1.07
N LYS A 179 -12.16 -4.94 2.29
CA LYS A 179 -13.23 -4.71 3.28
C LYS A 179 -13.10 -3.37 3.99
N SER A 180 -11.87 -2.86 4.09
CA SER A 180 -11.60 -1.54 4.67
C SER A 180 -10.34 -0.91 4.10
N CYS A 181 -10.28 0.44 4.19
CA CYS A 181 -9.13 1.23 3.82
C CYS A 181 -8.82 2.25 4.92
N SER A 182 -7.55 2.36 5.27
CA SER A 182 -7.04 3.47 6.08
C SER A 182 -5.71 3.96 5.51
N ALA A 183 -5.31 5.18 5.88
CA ALA A 183 -4.03 5.72 5.43
C ALA A 183 -3.44 6.67 6.48
N PHE A 184 -2.12 6.61 6.62
CA PHE A 184 -1.34 7.47 7.49
C PHE A 184 -0.54 8.45 6.64
N ALA A 185 -0.69 9.74 6.90
CA ALA A 185 -0.01 10.82 6.18
C ALA A 185 0.01 10.63 4.65
N PRO A 186 -1.13 10.27 3.99
CA PRO A 186 -1.15 9.93 2.57
C PRO A 186 -0.95 11.13 1.65
N ILE A 187 -0.37 10.91 0.48
CA ILE A 187 -0.47 11.82 -0.66
C ILE A 187 -1.88 11.64 -1.25
N VAL A 188 -2.82 12.54 -0.94
CA VAL A 188 -4.23 12.34 -1.30
C VAL A 188 -4.58 12.80 -2.72
N ASN A 189 -3.80 13.72 -3.30
CA ASN A 189 -4.09 14.32 -4.59
C ASN A 189 -2.80 14.48 -5.43
N PRO A 190 -2.21 13.37 -5.91
CA PRO A 190 -0.91 13.36 -6.60
C PRO A 190 -0.86 14.28 -7.83
N ILE A 191 -1.96 14.49 -8.55
CA ILE A 191 -1.98 15.40 -9.71
C ILE A 191 -1.70 16.87 -9.36
N ASN A 192 -1.84 17.27 -8.10
CA ASN A 192 -1.71 18.65 -7.63
C ASN A 192 -0.56 18.86 -6.62
N VAL A 193 0.32 17.87 -6.47
CA VAL A 193 1.49 17.96 -5.59
C VAL A 193 2.79 17.53 -6.29
N PRO A 194 3.95 18.10 -5.91
CA PRO A 194 5.21 17.89 -6.64
C PRO A 194 5.61 16.42 -6.82
N TRP A 195 5.55 15.61 -5.76
CA TRP A 195 5.93 14.20 -5.85
C TRP A 195 5.04 13.42 -6.81
N GLY A 196 3.73 13.63 -6.73
CA GLY A 196 2.79 12.95 -7.62
C GLY A 196 2.93 13.40 -9.07
N GLN A 197 3.14 14.70 -9.32
CA GLN A 197 3.37 15.22 -10.66
C GLN A 197 4.64 14.66 -11.30
N LYS A 198 5.75 14.57 -10.54
CA LYS A 198 7.00 13.95 -10.99
C LYS A 198 6.80 12.48 -11.35
N ALA A 199 6.19 11.73 -10.42
CA ALA A 199 5.94 10.31 -10.61
C ALA A 199 5.02 10.02 -11.80
N PHE A 200 3.91 10.74 -11.90
CA PHE A 200 2.96 10.53 -12.99
C PHE A 200 3.50 10.95 -14.36
N ALA A 201 4.26 12.06 -14.43
CA ALA A 201 4.94 12.43 -15.65
C ALA A 201 5.94 11.36 -16.12
N GLY A 202 6.71 10.81 -15.20
CA GLY A 202 7.72 9.79 -15.52
C GLY A 202 7.15 8.40 -15.79
N TYR A 203 6.11 7.98 -15.07
CA TYR A 203 5.54 6.65 -15.23
C TYR A 203 4.36 6.59 -16.21
N LEU A 204 3.50 7.61 -16.27
CA LEU A 204 2.25 7.60 -17.00
C LEU A 204 2.25 8.55 -18.21
N GLY A 205 3.35 9.29 -18.42
CA GLY A 205 3.48 10.26 -19.51
C GLY A 205 2.78 11.59 -19.24
N ALA A 206 2.70 12.44 -20.27
CA ALA A 206 2.25 13.83 -20.13
C ALA A 206 0.72 14.01 -20.15
N ASP A 207 -0.04 12.99 -20.49
CA ASP A 207 -1.51 13.09 -20.58
C ASP A 207 -2.16 13.12 -19.18
N LYS A 208 -2.55 14.33 -18.77
CA LYS A 208 -3.22 14.53 -17.48
C LYS A 208 -4.59 13.84 -17.35
N SER A 209 -5.22 13.46 -18.45
CA SER A 209 -6.47 12.68 -18.39
C SER A 209 -6.23 11.26 -17.88
N VAL A 210 -5.05 10.71 -18.15
CA VAL A 210 -4.58 9.44 -17.58
C VAL A 210 -4.32 9.59 -16.07
N TRP A 211 -3.70 10.71 -15.64
CA TRP A 211 -3.40 10.97 -14.25
C TRP A 211 -4.65 10.98 -13.36
N LYS A 212 -5.75 11.58 -13.84
CA LYS A 212 -7.03 11.60 -13.10
C LYS A 212 -7.55 10.22 -12.74
N LYS A 213 -7.31 9.23 -13.59
CA LYS A 213 -7.70 7.83 -13.34
C LYS A 213 -6.88 7.14 -12.23
N HIS A 214 -5.82 7.81 -11.76
CA HIS A 214 -4.91 7.34 -10.71
C HIS A 214 -4.95 8.23 -9.46
N ASP A 215 -5.80 9.24 -9.44
CA ASP A 215 -5.88 10.22 -8.35
C ASP A 215 -7.05 9.92 -7.41
N PRO A 216 -6.81 9.69 -6.09
CA PRO A 216 -7.87 9.40 -5.14
C PRO A 216 -8.97 10.46 -5.06
N CYS A 217 -8.62 11.76 -5.17
CA CYS A 217 -9.62 12.83 -5.14
C CYS A 217 -10.55 12.80 -6.36
N GLU A 218 -10.02 12.48 -7.54
CA GLU A 218 -10.83 12.31 -8.74
C GLU A 218 -11.69 11.05 -8.67
N LEU A 219 -11.11 9.93 -8.21
CA LEU A 219 -11.83 8.67 -8.07
C LEU A 219 -12.99 8.75 -7.08
N LEU A 220 -12.85 9.49 -5.97
CA LEU A 220 -13.93 9.70 -5.00
C LEU A 220 -15.13 10.47 -5.56
N ARG A 221 -14.94 11.23 -6.65
CA ARG A 221 -16.04 11.88 -7.36
C ARG A 221 -16.78 10.94 -8.30
N ASP A 222 -16.07 9.93 -8.83
CA ASP A 222 -16.58 9.03 -9.86
C ASP A 222 -17.12 7.72 -9.30
N VAL A 223 -16.62 7.27 -8.13
CA VAL A 223 -16.98 5.99 -7.51
C VAL A 223 -18.09 6.21 -6.48
N GLU A 224 -19.21 5.55 -6.67
CA GLU A 224 -20.34 5.58 -5.71
C GLU A 224 -20.06 4.69 -4.49
N ASN A 225 -20.34 5.20 -3.29
CA ASN A 225 -20.19 4.46 -2.03
C ASN A 225 -21.39 3.59 -1.69
N GLU A 226 -21.71 2.62 -2.55
CA GLU A 226 -22.88 1.75 -2.41
C GLU A 226 -22.87 0.90 -1.14
N ARG A 227 -21.70 0.59 -0.59
CA ARG A 227 -21.52 -0.25 0.60
C ARG A 227 -21.45 0.54 1.91
N ASN A 228 -21.57 1.86 1.85
CA ASN A 228 -21.37 2.74 3.01
C ASN A 228 -20.01 2.48 3.70
N SER A 229 -18.98 2.21 2.88
CA SER A 229 -17.61 1.97 3.36
C SER A 229 -16.99 3.24 3.94
N LYS A 230 -16.13 3.08 4.93
CA LYS A 230 -15.44 4.20 5.57
C LYS A 230 -13.96 4.21 5.17
N ILE A 231 -13.42 5.41 4.94
CA ILE A 231 -12.00 5.66 4.75
C ILE A 231 -11.49 6.48 5.93
N LEU A 232 -10.41 6.00 6.56
CA LEU A 232 -9.84 6.60 7.76
C LEU A 232 -8.45 7.13 7.44
N ILE A 233 -8.23 8.42 7.68
CA ILE A 233 -6.94 9.07 7.46
C ILE A 233 -6.48 9.75 8.74
N HIS A 234 -5.23 9.49 9.10
CA HIS A 234 -4.53 10.21 10.15
C HIS A 234 -3.30 10.91 9.58
N VAL A 235 -3.05 12.12 10.02
CA VAL A 235 -1.87 12.92 9.63
C VAL A 235 -1.39 13.73 10.83
N GLY A 236 -0.07 13.89 10.96
CA GLY A 236 0.51 14.69 12.05
C GLY A 236 0.48 16.18 11.75
N SER A 237 0.23 17.03 12.78
CA SER A 237 0.25 18.48 12.61
C SER A 237 1.67 19.04 12.43
N SER A 238 2.69 18.31 12.88
CA SER A 238 4.11 18.66 12.71
C SER A 238 4.79 17.98 11.54
N ASP A 239 4.01 17.35 10.64
CA ASP A 239 4.52 16.68 9.46
C ASP A 239 5.12 17.70 8.47
N PRO A 240 6.43 17.62 8.13
CA PRO A 240 7.09 18.61 7.28
C PRO A 240 6.56 18.59 5.82
N PHE A 241 5.84 17.54 5.44
CA PHE A 241 5.26 17.38 4.10
C PHE A 241 3.79 17.78 4.02
N LEU A 242 3.15 18.10 5.16
CA LEU A 242 1.72 18.37 5.27
C LEU A 242 1.23 19.36 4.21
N GLU A 243 1.85 20.55 4.19
CA GLU A 243 1.42 21.65 3.33
C GLU A 243 1.80 21.50 1.85
N LYS A 244 2.90 20.80 1.55
CA LYS A 244 3.44 20.76 0.19
C LYS A 244 3.05 19.49 -0.57
N GLN A 245 2.94 18.35 0.12
CA GLN A 245 2.81 17.04 -0.51
C GLN A 245 1.54 16.28 -0.10
N LEU A 246 1.11 16.36 1.16
CA LEU A 246 0.02 15.52 1.66
C LEU A 246 -1.35 16.17 1.43
N LYS A 247 -1.54 17.41 1.83
CA LYS A 247 -2.74 18.23 1.60
C LYS A 247 -4.07 17.52 1.89
N PRO A 248 -4.25 16.93 3.07
CA PRO A 248 -5.43 16.11 3.38
C PRO A 248 -6.77 16.84 3.22
N GLU A 249 -6.77 18.19 3.28
CA GLU A 249 -7.93 19.04 3.04
C GLU A 249 -8.49 18.88 1.61
N LEU A 250 -7.66 18.55 0.62
CA LEU A 250 -8.11 18.35 -0.76
C LEU A 250 -9.02 17.13 -0.88
N LEU A 251 -8.77 16.11 -0.06
CA LEU A 251 -9.64 14.93 -0.04
C LEU A 251 -11.02 15.27 0.55
N LEU A 252 -11.06 16.05 1.66
CA LEU A 252 -12.31 16.52 2.25
C LEU A 252 -13.09 17.42 1.29
N GLN A 253 -12.40 18.21 0.47
CA GLN A 253 -13.03 19.01 -0.58
C GLN A 253 -13.58 18.13 -1.71
N ALA A 254 -12.86 17.07 -2.10
CA ALA A 254 -13.24 16.18 -3.17
C ALA A 254 -14.53 15.39 -2.86
N VAL A 255 -14.76 15.04 -1.59
CA VAL A 255 -15.92 14.24 -1.19
C VAL A 255 -17.20 15.05 -0.96
N LYS A 256 -17.13 16.39 -0.92
CA LYS A 256 -18.32 17.22 -0.73
C LYS A 256 -19.35 16.99 -1.84
N GLY A 257 -20.60 16.70 -1.42
CA GLY A 257 -21.70 16.42 -2.33
C GLY A 257 -21.66 15.03 -2.99
N THR A 258 -20.68 14.17 -2.62
CA THR A 258 -20.63 12.77 -3.08
C THR A 258 -21.17 11.82 -2.02
N SER A 259 -21.37 10.56 -2.39
CA SER A 259 -21.77 9.48 -1.46
C SER A 259 -20.71 9.16 -0.39
N TRP A 260 -19.51 9.76 -0.50
CA TRP A 260 -18.41 9.62 0.45
C TRP A 260 -18.36 10.70 1.53
N GLU A 261 -19.14 11.77 1.43
CA GLU A 261 -19.00 12.98 2.27
C GLU A 261 -18.98 12.68 3.78
N ASN A 262 -19.84 11.77 4.24
CA ASN A 262 -19.91 11.37 5.65
C ASN A 262 -19.10 10.10 5.97
N ASN A 263 -18.36 9.58 5.02
CA ASN A 263 -17.65 8.30 5.12
C ASN A 263 -16.13 8.43 5.01
N VAL A 264 -15.62 9.61 4.73
CA VAL A 264 -14.18 9.91 4.77
C VAL A 264 -13.87 10.75 5.99
N SER A 265 -13.02 10.23 6.87
CA SER A 265 -12.59 10.90 8.09
C SER A 265 -11.11 11.23 8.01
N VAL A 266 -10.77 12.49 8.19
CA VAL A 266 -9.38 12.97 8.31
C VAL A 266 -9.17 13.49 9.71
N LYS A 267 -8.21 12.91 10.43
CA LYS A 267 -7.80 13.34 11.76
C LYS A 267 -6.38 13.91 11.71
N VAL A 268 -6.25 15.18 12.02
CA VAL A 268 -4.94 15.79 12.27
C VAL A 268 -4.59 15.56 13.73
N VAL A 269 -3.46 14.89 13.98
CA VAL A 269 -3.00 14.54 15.34
C VAL A 269 -1.90 15.49 15.75
N ASP A 270 -2.14 16.21 16.84
CA ASP A 270 -1.26 17.28 17.27
C ASP A 270 0.13 16.79 17.69
N GLY A 271 1.18 17.49 17.23
CA GLY A 271 2.58 17.25 17.57
C GLY A 271 3.24 16.08 16.86
N PHE A 272 2.51 15.24 16.13
CA PHE A 272 3.11 14.13 15.39
C PHE A 272 3.70 14.58 14.05
N ASP A 273 4.78 13.92 13.66
CA ASP A 273 5.53 14.14 12.41
C ASP A 273 5.25 13.05 11.36
N HIS A 274 6.11 12.91 10.37
CA HIS A 274 6.00 11.91 9.28
C HIS A 274 6.62 10.55 9.62
N SER A 275 7.05 10.33 10.85
CA SER A 275 7.77 9.11 11.25
C SER A 275 6.85 7.92 11.49
N TYR A 276 7.46 6.72 11.51
CA TYR A 276 6.77 5.48 11.87
C TYR A 276 6.34 5.41 13.36
N TYR A 277 6.76 6.34 14.20
CA TYR A 277 6.22 6.45 15.57
C TYR A 277 4.79 6.98 15.60
N PHE A 278 4.33 7.55 14.50
CA PHE A 278 2.96 8.04 14.34
C PHE A 278 1.99 6.95 13.86
N VAL A 279 2.46 5.92 13.15
CA VAL A 279 1.66 4.91 12.46
C VAL A 279 1.10 3.82 13.39
#